data_40bfbaa1d9598b96ca8fb04d6e8e2046
#
_entry.id   40bfbaa1d9598b96ca8fb04d6e8e2046
#
_cell.length_a   1.000
_cell.length_b   1.000
_cell.length_c   1.000
_cell.angle_alpha   90.00
_cell.angle_beta   90.00
_cell.angle_gamma   90.00
#
_symmetry.space_group_name_H-M   'P 1'
#
loop_
_entity.id
_entity.type
_entity.pdbx_description
1 polymer ?
#
loop_
_entity_poly.entity_id
_entity_poly.type
_entity_poly.pdbx_seq_one_letter_code
_entity_poly.pdbx_strand_id
1 'polypeptide(L)'
;MRQLIAILTLIPVGVVAAPIVPGLHGKHGLDQVHQGRLLIAELRCAGCHASDTVKHKKGPDLSAVGSRVNPDYIQKFIVSPHSTDPGTQMPDLLAGNSKRHEIAEALTHYLVSRSEEPFVAGAVKQEEVDAGKKLFERIGCVNCHLPDKGDRLSHVSSKYGIDSLTEFLFQPRHARPSGRMPDMNLTRAEAKSIASFLIGLKARESSEFKVEAAKVAIGVKYFEQLNCASCHNLPGKKGKLVLEMTKLRAGVGCLSVKPKGVPFFNLSAAQRAAMGKALAGIGKPLGEKAQIQQTLVAFNCIACHTRDGAGGVSNAMFKHFGTDEEGLGNPARIPPTLDGVGAKLRPEWMRKVLFDAETVRPYMHTRMPQFGEANLRHLPALFEKVDRLPKKVELPEPKRDDRRKYREGGHLLVGDKGLNCIACH
;
A
#
# COMPACT_ATOMS: atom_id res chain seq x y z
N MET A 1 28.61 -36.20 -43.12
CA MET A 1 28.39 -36.01 -41.68
C MET A 1 27.53 -34.77 -41.48
N ARG A 2 26.23 -34.92 -41.18
CA ARG A 2 25.31 -33.82 -40.89
C ARG A 2 25.24 -33.68 -39.36
N GLN A 3 25.73 -32.61 -38.84
CA GLN A 3 25.59 -32.26 -37.41
C GLN A 3 24.16 -31.79 -37.15
N LEU A 4 23.41 -32.53 -36.32
CA LEU A 4 22.15 -32.09 -35.74
C LEU A 4 22.46 -31.12 -34.61
N ILE A 5 22.15 -29.86 -34.81
CA ILE A 5 22.14 -28.87 -33.74
C ILE A 5 20.79 -28.99 -33.00
N ALA A 6 20.81 -29.56 -31.82
CA ALA A 6 19.66 -29.58 -30.92
C ALA A 6 19.47 -28.19 -30.35
N ILE A 7 18.46 -27.45 -30.82
CA ILE A 7 18.03 -26.20 -30.22
C ILE A 7 17.26 -26.54 -28.91
N LEU A 8 17.95 -26.36 -27.80
CA LEU A 8 17.33 -26.43 -26.47
C LEU A 8 16.46 -25.19 -26.28
N THR A 9 15.17 -25.30 -26.52
CA THR A 9 14.21 -24.24 -26.19
C THR A 9 14.08 -24.18 -24.66
N LEU A 10 14.79 -23.21 -24.06
CA LEU A 10 14.57 -22.80 -22.68
C LEU A 10 13.17 -22.18 -22.59
N ILE A 11 12.20 -22.99 -22.14
CA ILE A 11 10.90 -22.47 -21.70
C ILE A 11 11.19 -21.57 -20.51
N PRO A 12 10.87 -20.26 -20.57
CA PRO A 12 11.04 -19.41 -19.40
C PRO A 12 10.10 -19.91 -18.31
N VAL A 13 10.65 -20.56 -17.29
CA VAL A 13 9.92 -20.81 -16.04
C VAL A 13 9.57 -19.42 -15.51
N GLY A 14 8.32 -19.02 -15.65
CA GLY A 14 7.83 -17.75 -15.14
C GLY A 14 8.18 -17.65 -13.66
N VAL A 15 9.12 -16.78 -13.35
CA VAL A 15 9.50 -16.49 -11.95
C VAL A 15 8.31 -15.84 -11.30
N VAL A 16 7.54 -16.61 -10.54
CA VAL A 16 6.43 -16.08 -9.75
C VAL A 16 6.99 -15.10 -8.73
N ALA A 17 6.54 -13.85 -8.78
CA ALA A 17 7.09 -12.78 -7.95
C ALA A 17 6.84 -13.04 -6.45
N ALA A 18 7.87 -12.80 -5.64
CA ALA A 18 7.73 -12.79 -4.19
C ALA A 18 6.80 -11.66 -3.73
N PRO A 19 6.21 -11.74 -2.52
CA PRO A 19 5.35 -10.68 -1.98
C PRO A 19 6.03 -9.31 -2.00
N ILE A 20 5.30 -8.30 -2.49
CA ILE A 20 5.86 -6.97 -2.70
C ILE A 20 5.42 -6.02 -1.58
N VAL A 21 6.40 -5.36 -0.95
CA VAL A 21 6.23 -4.19 -0.10
C VAL A 21 6.95 -3.03 -0.80
N PRO A 22 6.24 -2.11 -1.46
CA PRO A 22 6.86 -1.11 -2.35
C PRO A 22 7.99 -0.32 -1.72
N GLY A 23 7.86 0.11 -0.47
CA GLY A 23 8.89 0.87 0.23
C GLY A 23 10.18 0.08 0.49
N LEU A 24 10.18 -1.24 0.39
CA LEU A 24 11.40 -2.05 0.50
C LEU A 24 12.21 -2.12 -0.82
N HIS A 25 11.68 -1.60 -1.92
CA HIS A 25 12.39 -1.56 -3.20
C HIS A 25 13.23 -0.30 -3.42
N GLY A 26 13.00 0.73 -2.58
CA GLY A 26 13.73 1.99 -2.63
C GLY A 26 14.87 2.07 -1.60
N LYS A 27 15.50 3.26 -1.51
CA LYS A 27 16.47 3.58 -0.47
C LYS A 27 15.75 3.84 0.86
N HIS A 28 15.58 2.81 1.69
CA HIS A 28 14.69 2.84 2.86
C HIS A 28 15.39 2.90 4.22
N GLY A 29 16.69 2.73 4.31
CA GLY A 29 17.48 2.81 5.56
C GLY A 29 17.20 1.72 6.61
N LEU A 30 16.30 0.75 6.36
CA LEU A 30 16.04 -0.35 7.28
C LEU A 30 17.12 -1.43 7.19
N ASP A 31 17.64 -1.89 8.33
CA ASP A 31 18.46 -3.10 8.41
C ASP A 31 17.61 -4.37 8.19
N GLN A 32 18.27 -5.52 8.09
CA GLN A 32 17.59 -6.79 7.83
C GLN A 32 16.59 -7.20 8.91
N VAL A 33 16.83 -6.87 10.18
CA VAL A 33 15.91 -7.18 11.28
C VAL A 33 14.63 -6.35 11.14
N HIS A 34 14.75 -5.06 10.88
CA HIS A 34 13.61 -4.16 10.69
C HIS A 34 12.85 -4.48 9.40
N GLN A 35 13.55 -4.87 8.31
CA GLN A 35 12.89 -5.38 7.09
C GLN A 35 12.08 -6.65 7.38
N GLY A 36 12.64 -7.58 8.13
CA GLY A 36 11.95 -8.81 8.53
C GLY A 36 10.72 -8.55 9.39
N ARG A 37 10.80 -7.63 10.36
CA ARG A 37 9.65 -7.21 11.18
C ARG A 37 8.56 -6.56 10.32
N LEU A 38 8.95 -5.73 9.37
CA LEU A 38 8.01 -5.13 8.43
C LEU A 38 7.30 -6.20 7.59
N LEU A 39 8.03 -7.17 7.04
CA LEU A 39 7.45 -8.28 6.29
C LEU A 39 6.48 -9.11 7.13
N ILE A 40 6.84 -9.44 8.38
CA ILE A 40 5.96 -10.16 9.32
C ILE A 40 4.63 -9.40 9.52
N ALA A 41 4.69 -8.07 9.66
CA ALA A 41 3.50 -7.23 9.81
C ALA A 41 2.67 -7.15 8.52
N GLU A 42 3.32 -6.91 7.38
CA GLU A 42 2.65 -6.74 6.08
C GLU A 42 2.05 -8.05 5.55
N LEU A 43 2.69 -9.19 5.80
CA LEU A 43 2.16 -10.52 5.45
C LEU A 43 1.12 -11.03 6.45
N ARG A 44 0.75 -10.20 7.44
CA ARG A 44 -0.35 -10.46 8.40
C ARG A 44 -0.14 -11.70 9.26
N CYS A 45 1.10 -11.98 9.65
CA CYS A 45 1.40 -13.14 10.50
C CYS A 45 0.64 -13.09 11.83
N ALA A 46 0.37 -11.87 12.36
CA ALA A 46 -0.45 -11.67 13.57
C ALA A 46 -1.94 -12.06 13.40
N GLY A 47 -2.39 -12.41 12.19
CA GLY A 47 -3.73 -12.98 11.99
C GLY A 47 -3.87 -14.41 12.54
N CYS A 48 -2.78 -15.18 12.50
CA CYS A 48 -2.73 -16.55 13.01
C CYS A 48 -1.87 -16.69 14.28
N HIS A 49 -0.96 -15.75 14.54
CA HIS A 49 0.00 -15.82 15.64
C HIS A 49 -0.20 -14.65 16.61
N ALA A 50 -0.58 -14.94 17.85
CA ALA A 50 -0.76 -13.93 18.88
C ALA A 50 0.52 -13.09 19.08
N SER A 51 0.39 -11.77 19.18
CA SER A 51 1.50 -10.85 19.36
C SER A 51 1.06 -9.54 19.98
N ASP A 52 1.80 -9.05 20.99
CA ASP A 52 1.62 -7.73 21.58
C ASP A 52 2.42 -6.64 20.86
N THR A 53 3.39 -7.03 20.04
CA THR A 53 4.35 -6.11 19.39
C THR A 53 4.12 -5.94 17.90
N VAL A 54 3.37 -6.85 17.25
CA VAL A 54 3.02 -6.78 15.84
C VAL A 54 1.51 -6.65 15.71
N LYS A 55 1.06 -5.49 15.22
CA LYS A 55 -0.37 -5.23 15.02
C LYS A 55 -0.95 -6.18 13.98
N HIS A 56 -2.13 -6.72 14.27
CA HIS A 56 -2.91 -7.47 13.30
C HIS A 56 -3.48 -6.52 12.24
N LYS A 57 -3.02 -6.67 10.99
CA LYS A 57 -3.54 -5.96 9.82
C LYS A 57 -4.56 -6.85 9.10
N LYS A 58 -5.79 -6.36 8.94
CA LYS A 58 -6.81 -7.08 8.18
C LYS A 58 -6.54 -7.05 6.67
N GLY A 59 -6.91 -8.12 5.99
CA GLY A 59 -7.01 -8.18 4.54
C GLY A 59 -8.25 -7.42 4.03
N PRO A 60 -8.57 -7.52 2.73
CA PRO A 60 -9.80 -6.98 2.20
C PRO A 60 -11.02 -7.52 2.94
N ASP A 61 -12.03 -6.67 3.12
CA ASP A 61 -13.35 -7.08 3.60
C ASP A 61 -14.04 -7.96 2.55
N LEU A 62 -14.62 -9.07 2.98
CA LEU A 62 -15.27 -10.04 2.10
C LEU A 62 -16.81 -10.02 2.18
N SER A 63 -17.41 -9.12 2.98
CA SER A 63 -18.88 -9.11 3.21
C SER A 63 -19.70 -8.94 1.95
N ALA A 64 -19.20 -8.20 0.96
CA ALA A 64 -19.87 -8.00 -0.32
C ALA A 64 -18.88 -8.18 -1.49
N VAL A 65 -17.98 -9.15 -1.38
CA VAL A 65 -16.93 -9.33 -2.38
C VAL A 65 -17.48 -9.79 -3.74
N GLY A 66 -18.58 -10.53 -3.76
CA GLY A 66 -19.18 -11.06 -4.99
C GLY A 66 -19.81 -9.96 -5.87
N SER A 67 -20.26 -8.84 -5.31
CA SER A 67 -20.72 -7.69 -6.10
C SER A 67 -19.57 -6.78 -6.56
N ARG A 68 -18.46 -6.79 -5.82
CA ARG A 68 -17.30 -5.90 -6.10
C ARG A 68 -16.27 -6.51 -7.03
N VAL A 69 -16.14 -7.82 -7.04
CA VAL A 69 -15.08 -8.55 -7.75
C VAL A 69 -15.72 -9.64 -8.60
N ASN A 70 -15.28 -9.74 -9.85
CA ASN A 70 -15.72 -10.76 -10.77
C ASN A 70 -15.55 -12.18 -10.16
N PRO A 71 -16.60 -12.99 -10.11
CA PRO A 71 -16.55 -14.36 -9.56
C PRO A 71 -15.45 -15.24 -10.18
N ASP A 72 -15.23 -15.16 -11.50
CA ASP A 72 -14.16 -15.88 -12.18
C ASP A 72 -12.78 -15.45 -11.68
N TYR A 73 -12.60 -14.14 -11.40
CA TYR A 73 -11.36 -13.67 -10.79
C TYR A 73 -11.20 -14.19 -9.37
N ILE A 74 -12.27 -14.21 -8.57
CA ILE A 74 -12.24 -14.74 -7.19
C ILE A 74 -11.75 -16.19 -7.23
N GLN A 75 -12.33 -17.03 -8.10
CA GLN A 75 -11.96 -18.43 -8.23
C GLN A 75 -10.50 -18.61 -8.65
N LYS A 76 -10.07 -17.93 -9.72
CA LYS A 76 -8.69 -17.97 -10.21
C LYS A 76 -7.69 -17.51 -9.14
N PHE A 77 -8.03 -16.45 -8.41
CA PHE A 77 -7.19 -15.90 -7.37
C PHE A 77 -7.04 -16.86 -6.17
N ILE A 78 -8.11 -17.56 -5.77
CA ILE A 78 -8.05 -18.59 -4.71
C ILE A 78 -7.26 -19.81 -5.17
N VAL A 79 -7.43 -20.23 -6.44
CA VAL A 79 -6.66 -21.33 -7.01
C VAL A 79 -5.17 -21.02 -7.04
N SER A 80 -4.76 -19.85 -7.50
CA SER A 80 -3.34 -19.48 -7.66
C SER A 80 -3.13 -17.98 -7.45
N PRO A 81 -3.06 -17.52 -6.20
CA PRO A 81 -2.96 -16.08 -5.92
C PRO A 81 -1.70 -15.43 -6.52
N HIS A 82 -0.57 -16.12 -6.46
CA HIS A 82 0.71 -15.59 -6.92
C HIS A 82 0.84 -15.52 -8.45
N SER A 83 0.10 -16.36 -9.19
CA SER A 83 0.05 -16.28 -10.65
C SER A 83 -0.98 -15.27 -11.14
N THR A 84 -2.10 -15.13 -10.40
CA THR A 84 -3.20 -14.23 -10.75
C THR A 84 -2.86 -12.76 -10.44
N ASP A 85 -2.15 -12.50 -9.33
CA ASP A 85 -1.69 -11.17 -8.90
C ASP A 85 -0.24 -11.30 -8.40
N PRO A 86 0.75 -11.24 -9.31
CA PRO A 86 2.17 -11.37 -8.94
C PRO A 86 2.60 -10.34 -7.91
N GLY A 87 3.24 -10.81 -6.83
CA GLY A 87 3.63 -9.95 -5.71
C GLY A 87 2.54 -9.71 -4.66
N THR A 88 1.41 -10.39 -4.76
CA THR A 88 0.35 -10.39 -3.75
C THR A 88 0.87 -10.83 -2.38
N GLN A 89 0.27 -10.29 -1.32
CA GLN A 89 0.55 -10.69 0.06
C GLN A 89 -0.36 -11.83 0.54
N MET A 90 -1.38 -12.18 -0.24
CA MET A 90 -2.21 -13.34 0.09
C MET A 90 -1.43 -14.62 -0.16
N PRO A 91 -1.29 -15.51 0.84
CA PRO A 91 -0.62 -16.79 0.65
C PRO A 91 -1.47 -17.73 -0.18
N ASP A 92 -0.83 -18.68 -0.85
CA ASP A 92 -1.51 -19.83 -1.43
C ASP A 92 -1.82 -20.84 -0.32
N LEU A 93 -3.11 -20.90 0.05
CA LEU A 93 -3.63 -21.84 1.06
C LEU A 93 -3.87 -23.24 0.49
N LEU A 94 -3.84 -23.38 -0.82
CA LEU A 94 -4.14 -24.61 -1.55
C LEU A 94 -2.89 -25.18 -2.24
N ALA A 95 -1.70 -24.70 -1.88
CA ALA A 95 -0.44 -25.17 -2.46
C ALA A 95 -0.27 -26.68 -2.28
N GLY A 96 -0.09 -27.40 -3.39
CA GLY A 96 0.05 -28.86 -3.39
C GLY A 96 -1.23 -29.66 -3.14
N ASN A 97 -2.39 -29.01 -3.03
CA ASN A 97 -3.67 -29.69 -2.88
C ASN A 97 -4.25 -30.10 -4.24
N SER A 98 -4.50 -31.40 -4.45
CA SER A 98 -5.06 -31.93 -5.69
C SER A 98 -6.49 -31.45 -5.96
N LYS A 99 -7.25 -31.11 -4.92
CA LYS A 99 -8.64 -30.61 -5.01
C LYS A 99 -8.74 -29.10 -5.04
N ARG A 100 -7.64 -28.39 -5.33
CA ARG A 100 -7.60 -26.92 -5.26
C ARG A 100 -8.68 -26.23 -6.10
N HIS A 101 -9.03 -26.76 -7.27
CA HIS A 101 -10.07 -26.19 -8.14
C HIS A 101 -11.47 -26.35 -7.54
N GLU A 102 -11.81 -27.53 -7.04
CA GLU A 102 -13.09 -27.81 -6.39
C GLU A 102 -13.28 -26.96 -5.12
N ILE A 103 -12.21 -26.84 -4.33
CA ILE A 103 -12.22 -26.02 -3.11
C ILE A 103 -12.40 -24.53 -3.44
N ALA A 104 -11.68 -24.03 -4.44
CA ALA A 104 -11.78 -22.64 -4.87
C ALA A 104 -13.16 -22.31 -5.44
N GLU A 105 -13.74 -23.22 -6.22
CA GLU A 105 -15.10 -23.11 -6.74
C GLU A 105 -16.12 -23.01 -5.59
N ALA A 106 -16.09 -23.94 -4.63
CA ALA A 106 -16.97 -23.92 -3.48
C ALA A 106 -16.84 -22.63 -2.63
N LEU A 107 -15.61 -22.17 -2.42
CA LEU A 107 -15.33 -20.90 -1.74
C LEU A 107 -15.89 -19.71 -2.53
N THR A 108 -15.81 -19.73 -3.86
CA THR A 108 -16.35 -18.67 -4.71
C THR A 108 -17.87 -18.61 -4.59
N HIS A 109 -18.57 -19.75 -4.67
CA HIS A 109 -20.02 -19.80 -4.45
C HIS A 109 -20.41 -19.26 -3.06
N TYR A 110 -19.66 -19.63 -2.02
CA TYR A 110 -19.89 -19.09 -0.68
C TYR A 110 -19.66 -17.59 -0.60
N LEU A 111 -18.58 -17.08 -1.15
CA LEU A 111 -18.25 -15.65 -1.08
C LEU A 111 -19.25 -14.82 -1.90
N VAL A 112 -19.66 -15.28 -3.07
CA VAL A 112 -20.67 -14.61 -3.91
C VAL A 112 -22.03 -14.62 -3.24
N SER A 113 -22.42 -15.71 -2.57
CA SER A 113 -23.71 -15.79 -1.84
C SER A 113 -23.81 -14.81 -0.66
N ARG A 114 -22.71 -14.17 -0.26
CA ARG A 114 -22.69 -13.14 0.79
C ARG A 114 -22.94 -11.72 0.26
N SER A 115 -23.15 -11.56 -1.04
CA SER A 115 -23.46 -10.30 -1.69
C SER A 115 -24.95 -10.24 -2.04
N GLU A 116 -25.57 -9.12 -1.77
CA GLU A 116 -26.98 -8.89 -2.11
C GLU A 116 -27.16 -8.66 -3.60
N GLU A 117 -26.21 -7.92 -4.23
CA GLU A 117 -26.23 -7.59 -5.63
C GLU A 117 -25.22 -8.44 -6.44
N PRO A 118 -25.53 -8.78 -7.69
CA PRO A 118 -24.60 -9.48 -8.57
C PRO A 118 -23.44 -8.57 -9.00
N PHE A 119 -22.37 -9.19 -9.48
CA PHE A 119 -21.29 -8.47 -10.14
C PHE A 119 -21.75 -7.92 -11.50
N VAL A 120 -21.46 -6.64 -11.75
CA VAL A 120 -21.73 -5.97 -13.03
C VAL A 120 -20.43 -5.39 -13.57
N ALA A 121 -20.06 -5.77 -14.81
CA ALA A 121 -18.85 -5.24 -15.46
C ALA A 121 -19.00 -3.75 -15.81
N GLY A 122 -20.18 -3.37 -16.32
CA GLY A 122 -20.49 -2.00 -16.75
C GLY A 122 -19.81 -1.60 -18.06
N ALA A 123 -20.22 -0.50 -18.62
CA ALA A 123 -19.70 0.09 -19.86
C ALA A 123 -18.77 1.27 -19.57
N VAL A 124 -17.80 1.47 -20.46
CA VAL A 124 -16.80 2.55 -20.37
C VAL A 124 -16.89 3.42 -21.63
N LYS A 125 -16.80 4.74 -21.45
CA LYS A 125 -16.80 5.71 -22.55
C LYS A 125 -15.38 6.20 -22.84
N GLN A 126 -15.07 6.46 -24.14
CA GLN A 126 -13.73 6.92 -24.56
C GLN A 126 -13.31 8.21 -23.86
N GLU A 127 -14.24 9.16 -23.73
CA GLU A 127 -13.97 10.46 -23.08
C GLU A 127 -13.54 10.30 -21.62
N GLU A 128 -14.17 9.34 -20.90
CA GLU A 128 -13.79 9.02 -19.51
C GLU A 128 -12.39 8.38 -19.45
N VAL A 129 -12.01 7.55 -20.42
CA VAL A 129 -10.67 6.94 -20.52
C VAL A 129 -9.60 8.01 -20.70
N ASP A 130 -9.83 8.95 -21.63
CA ASP A 130 -8.86 10.01 -21.93
C ASP A 130 -8.69 10.98 -20.75
N ALA A 131 -9.81 11.36 -20.11
CA ALA A 131 -9.78 12.15 -18.89
C ALA A 131 -9.08 11.41 -17.74
N GLY A 132 -9.37 10.13 -17.57
CA GLY A 132 -8.78 9.29 -16.53
C GLY A 132 -7.27 9.12 -16.66
N LYS A 133 -6.76 8.98 -17.89
CA LYS A 133 -5.31 8.93 -18.14
C LYS A 133 -4.61 10.20 -17.66
N LYS A 134 -5.16 11.37 -18.02
CA LYS A 134 -4.62 12.67 -17.57
C LYS A 134 -4.64 12.81 -16.05
N LEU A 135 -5.76 12.41 -15.41
CA LEU A 135 -5.90 12.46 -13.96
C LEU A 135 -4.95 11.49 -13.24
N PHE A 136 -4.76 10.28 -13.79
CA PHE A 136 -3.84 9.27 -13.24
C PHE A 136 -2.40 9.80 -13.14
N GLU A 137 -1.97 10.54 -14.15
CA GLU A 137 -0.66 11.18 -14.19
C GLU A 137 -0.62 12.41 -13.27
N ARG A 138 -1.58 13.34 -13.40
CA ARG A 138 -1.60 14.61 -12.69
C ARG A 138 -1.72 14.47 -11.18
N ILE A 139 -2.63 13.60 -10.70
CA ILE A 139 -2.86 13.38 -9.26
C ILE A 139 -1.70 12.64 -8.59
N GLY A 140 -0.92 11.90 -9.40
CA GLY A 140 0.29 11.21 -8.94
C GLY A 140 0.11 9.71 -8.68
N CYS A 141 -0.93 9.07 -9.23
CA CYS A 141 -1.10 7.61 -9.17
C CYS A 141 0.12 6.88 -9.76
N VAL A 142 0.68 7.46 -10.83
CA VAL A 142 1.91 6.99 -11.51
C VAL A 142 3.13 6.91 -10.58
N ASN A 143 3.16 7.67 -9.48
CA ASN A 143 4.29 7.66 -8.55
C ASN A 143 4.42 6.33 -7.76
N CYS A 144 3.31 5.58 -7.65
CA CYS A 144 3.27 4.25 -7.04
C CYS A 144 3.00 3.15 -8.07
N HIS A 145 2.22 3.46 -9.12
CA HIS A 145 1.79 2.53 -10.15
C HIS A 145 2.50 2.84 -11.48
N LEU A 146 3.79 2.52 -11.55
CA LEU A 146 4.62 2.74 -12.73
C LEU A 146 4.29 1.75 -13.84
N PRO A 147 3.91 2.20 -15.04
CA PRO A 147 3.71 1.33 -16.21
C PRO A 147 5.00 0.56 -16.58
N ASP A 148 6.17 1.20 -16.44
CA ASP A 148 7.45 0.70 -16.90
C ASP A 148 8.11 -0.37 -16.00
N LYS A 149 7.58 -0.60 -14.79
CA LYS A 149 8.16 -1.55 -13.81
C LYS A 149 7.34 -2.82 -13.60
N GLY A 150 6.72 -3.29 -14.64
CA GLY A 150 5.79 -4.41 -14.61
C GLY A 150 4.37 -3.93 -14.30
N ASP A 151 3.45 -4.30 -15.15
CA ASP A 151 2.06 -3.87 -15.11
C ASP A 151 1.34 -4.48 -13.88
N ARG A 152 1.49 -3.80 -12.73
CA ARG A 152 0.79 -4.20 -11.49
C ARG A 152 -0.72 -3.96 -11.54
N LEU A 153 -1.22 -3.34 -12.59
CA LEU A 153 -2.62 -3.02 -12.77
C LEU A 153 -3.27 -3.84 -13.89
N SER A 154 -2.53 -4.73 -14.58
CA SER A 154 -3.02 -5.58 -15.66
C SER A 154 -4.22 -6.44 -15.27
N HIS A 155 -4.26 -6.87 -14.00
CA HIS A 155 -5.36 -7.67 -13.47
C HIS A 155 -6.63 -6.84 -13.16
N VAL A 156 -6.55 -5.51 -13.05
CA VAL A 156 -7.67 -4.65 -12.63
C VAL A 156 -8.86 -4.83 -13.56
N SER A 157 -8.61 -4.86 -14.85
CA SER A 157 -9.66 -5.02 -15.85
C SER A 157 -10.38 -6.37 -15.78
N SER A 158 -9.77 -7.47 -15.36
CA SER A 158 -10.42 -8.77 -15.16
C SER A 158 -11.08 -8.92 -13.80
N LYS A 159 -10.74 -8.05 -12.85
CA LYS A 159 -11.14 -8.11 -11.45
C LYS A 159 -12.37 -7.28 -11.12
N TYR A 160 -12.40 -6.02 -11.57
CA TYR A 160 -13.42 -5.05 -11.17
C TYR A 160 -14.38 -4.69 -12.32
N GLY A 161 -15.64 -4.37 -11.98
CA GLY A 161 -16.52 -3.59 -12.83
C GLY A 161 -16.24 -2.10 -12.67
N ILE A 162 -16.83 -1.27 -13.56
CA ILE A 162 -16.59 0.17 -13.55
C ILE A 162 -17.04 0.81 -12.23
N ASP A 163 -18.24 0.49 -11.75
CA ASP A 163 -18.77 1.09 -10.53
C ASP A 163 -18.04 0.61 -9.28
N SER A 164 -17.69 -0.68 -9.20
CA SER A 164 -16.96 -1.23 -8.08
C SER A 164 -15.52 -0.72 -8.00
N LEU A 165 -14.87 -0.47 -9.15
CA LEU A 165 -13.55 0.16 -9.17
C LEU A 165 -13.64 1.65 -8.82
N THR A 166 -14.66 2.35 -9.32
CA THR A 166 -14.95 3.75 -8.98
C THR A 166 -15.10 3.92 -7.46
N GLU A 167 -15.92 3.07 -6.84
CA GLU A 167 -16.10 3.10 -5.38
C GLU A 167 -14.81 2.77 -4.61
N PHE A 168 -14.05 1.79 -5.09
CA PHE A 168 -12.75 1.46 -4.50
C PHE A 168 -11.74 2.62 -4.60
N LEU A 169 -11.69 3.33 -5.72
CA LEU A 169 -10.79 4.48 -5.88
C LEU A 169 -11.26 5.69 -5.07
N PHE A 170 -12.57 5.88 -4.95
CA PHE A 170 -13.16 6.96 -4.16
C PHE A 170 -12.95 6.75 -2.64
N GLN A 171 -13.12 5.51 -2.15
CA GLN A 171 -12.99 5.16 -0.73
C GLN A 171 -12.20 3.85 -0.52
N PRO A 172 -10.91 3.79 -0.85
CA PRO A 172 -10.14 2.53 -0.84
C PRO A 172 -10.04 1.90 0.55
N ARG A 173 -10.08 2.71 1.61
CA ARG A 173 -10.00 2.25 3.00
C ARG A 173 -11.28 1.56 3.49
N HIS A 174 -12.42 1.79 2.85
CA HIS A 174 -13.66 1.06 3.16
C HIS A 174 -13.49 -0.43 2.86
N ALA A 175 -13.02 -0.79 1.67
CA ALA A 175 -12.77 -2.18 1.29
C ALA A 175 -11.47 -2.75 1.89
N ARG A 176 -10.48 -1.90 2.20
CA ARG A 176 -9.15 -2.31 2.68
C ARG A 176 -8.66 -1.39 3.80
N PRO A 177 -9.19 -1.48 5.03
CA PRO A 177 -8.86 -0.55 6.13
C PRO A 177 -7.37 -0.49 6.48
N SER A 178 -6.66 -1.62 6.40
CA SER A 178 -5.22 -1.72 6.63
C SER A 178 -4.41 -1.77 5.33
N GLY A 179 -5.04 -1.42 4.20
CA GLY A 179 -4.43 -1.46 2.88
C GLY A 179 -3.45 -0.31 2.66
N ARG A 180 -2.55 -0.51 1.70
CA ARG A 180 -1.55 0.48 1.28
C ARG A 180 -2.02 1.34 0.11
N MET A 181 -3.16 1.04 -0.51
CA MET A 181 -3.81 1.96 -1.44
C MET A 181 -4.44 3.08 -0.61
N PRO A 182 -3.93 4.31 -0.73
CA PRO A 182 -4.42 5.46 0.02
C PRO A 182 -5.69 6.04 -0.60
N ASP A 183 -6.40 6.82 0.21
CA ASP A 183 -7.36 7.76 -0.28
C ASP A 183 -6.61 8.96 -0.89
N MET A 184 -6.88 9.25 -2.15
CA MET A 184 -6.28 10.37 -2.88
C MET A 184 -7.21 11.60 -2.91
N ASN A 185 -8.22 11.62 -2.04
CA ASN A 185 -9.22 12.69 -1.96
C ASN A 185 -9.83 12.99 -3.35
N LEU A 186 -10.26 11.92 -4.04
CA LEU A 186 -10.88 12.02 -5.36
C LEU A 186 -12.34 12.43 -5.23
N THR A 187 -12.84 13.23 -6.18
CA THR A 187 -14.27 13.30 -6.42
C THR A 187 -14.75 12.00 -7.08
N ARG A 188 -16.05 11.70 -7.00
CA ARG A 188 -16.61 10.50 -7.70
C ARG A 188 -16.38 10.56 -9.21
N ALA A 189 -16.44 11.76 -9.82
CA ALA A 189 -16.18 11.94 -11.23
C ALA A 189 -14.72 11.62 -11.61
N GLU A 190 -13.75 12.11 -10.82
CA GLU A 190 -12.33 11.77 -11.00
C GLU A 190 -12.09 10.26 -10.81
N ALA A 191 -12.66 9.66 -9.77
CA ALA A 191 -12.55 8.23 -9.51
C ALA A 191 -13.12 7.40 -10.67
N LYS A 192 -14.27 7.80 -11.23
CA LYS A 192 -14.89 7.14 -12.39
C LYS A 192 -14.02 7.25 -13.64
N SER A 193 -13.50 8.42 -13.94
CA SER A 193 -12.61 8.61 -15.09
C SER A 193 -11.34 7.76 -14.96
N ILE A 194 -10.70 7.73 -13.78
CA ILE A 194 -9.52 6.89 -13.53
C ILE A 194 -9.89 5.39 -13.62
N ALA A 195 -11.04 4.99 -13.09
CA ALA A 195 -11.54 3.61 -13.22
C ALA A 195 -11.73 3.22 -14.68
N SER A 196 -12.32 4.11 -15.49
CA SER A 196 -12.53 3.92 -16.93
C SER A 196 -11.21 3.75 -17.68
N PHE A 197 -10.19 4.55 -17.33
CA PHE A 197 -8.83 4.41 -17.88
C PHE A 197 -8.21 3.05 -17.53
N LEU A 198 -8.29 2.63 -16.27
CA LEU A 198 -7.69 1.38 -15.79
C LEU A 198 -8.38 0.13 -16.34
N ILE A 199 -9.67 0.21 -16.59
CA ILE A 199 -10.45 -0.88 -17.18
C ILE A 199 -10.23 -0.92 -18.70
N GLY A 200 -10.22 0.24 -19.35
CA GLY A 200 -10.10 0.37 -20.80
C GLY A 200 -11.40 0.02 -21.55
N LEU A 201 -11.37 0.18 -22.86
CA LEU A 201 -12.54 0.04 -23.74
C LEU A 201 -12.90 -1.40 -24.10
N LYS A 202 -12.14 -2.40 -23.67
CA LYS A 202 -12.44 -3.79 -24.06
C LYS A 202 -13.78 -4.19 -23.45
N ALA A 203 -14.72 -4.53 -24.33
CA ALA A 203 -15.99 -5.15 -23.93
C ALA A 203 -15.72 -6.35 -23.03
N ARG A 204 -16.45 -6.44 -21.94
CA ARG A 204 -16.32 -7.53 -20.98
C ARG A 204 -17.66 -8.20 -20.87
N GLU A 205 -17.66 -9.47 -21.26
CA GLU A 205 -18.80 -10.32 -20.98
C GLU A 205 -18.77 -10.63 -19.47
N SER A 206 -19.78 -10.17 -18.76
CA SER A 206 -20.10 -10.70 -17.44
C SER A 206 -21.10 -11.82 -17.64
N SER A 207 -20.65 -13.06 -17.59
CA SER A 207 -21.59 -14.18 -17.45
C SER A 207 -22.25 -14.07 -16.08
N GLU A 208 -23.56 -14.23 -16.03
CA GLU A 208 -24.30 -14.28 -14.78
C GLU A 208 -23.79 -15.49 -13.96
N PHE A 209 -23.20 -15.21 -12.78
CA PHE A 209 -22.74 -16.26 -11.89
C PHE A 209 -23.92 -16.80 -11.06
N LYS A 210 -24.34 -18.03 -11.35
CA LYS A 210 -25.43 -18.68 -10.62
C LYS A 210 -24.91 -19.38 -9.37
N VAL A 211 -25.33 -18.92 -8.20
CA VAL A 211 -24.95 -19.51 -6.91
C VAL A 211 -25.64 -20.85 -6.70
N GLU A 212 -24.87 -21.90 -6.39
CA GLU A 212 -25.35 -23.25 -6.09
C GLU A 212 -25.31 -23.52 -4.59
N ALA A 213 -26.46 -23.77 -3.97
CA ALA A 213 -26.58 -23.96 -2.52
C ALA A 213 -25.71 -25.12 -1.98
N ALA A 214 -25.58 -26.22 -2.72
CA ALA A 214 -24.72 -27.35 -2.34
C ALA A 214 -23.25 -26.93 -2.25
N LYS A 215 -22.75 -26.14 -3.20
CA LYS A 215 -21.38 -25.62 -3.19
C LYS A 215 -21.18 -24.57 -2.11
N VAL A 216 -22.18 -23.73 -1.81
CA VAL A 216 -22.14 -22.79 -0.68
C VAL A 216 -21.89 -23.52 0.64
N ALA A 217 -22.63 -24.61 0.91
CA ALA A 217 -22.46 -25.39 2.14
C ALA A 217 -21.05 -25.98 2.29
N ILE A 218 -20.46 -26.43 1.17
CA ILE A 218 -19.06 -26.90 1.11
C ILE A 218 -18.10 -25.73 1.33
N GLY A 219 -18.34 -24.59 0.70
CA GLY A 219 -17.53 -23.37 0.81
C GLY A 219 -17.44 -22.84 2.22
N VAL A 220 -18.54 -22.87 2.99
CA VAL A 220 -18.55 -22.51 4.43
C VAL A 220 -17.54 -23.34 5.21
N LYS A 221 -17.54 -24.68 5.00
CA LYS A 221 -16.61 -25.58 5.70
C LYS A 221 -15.15 -25.27 5.36
N TYR A 222 -14.83 -25.08 4.07
CA TYR A 222 -13.47 -24.74 3.65
C TYR A 222 -13.04 -23.37 4.13
N PHE A 223 -13.92 -22.36 4.17
CA PHE A 223 -13.62 -21.04 4.71
C PHE A 223 -13.15 -21.12 6.16
N GLU A 224 -13.79 -21.97 6.98
CA GLU A 224 -13.43 -22.21 8.39
C GLU A 224 -12.17 -23.06 8.54
N GLN A 225 -12.03 -24.13 7.75
CA GLN A 225 -10.87 -25.04 7.77
C GLN A 225 -9.58 -24.32 7.36
N LEU A 226 -9.64 -23.50 6.31
CA LEU A 226 -8.51 -22.72 5.81
C LEU A 226 -8.26 -21.44 6.62
N ASN A 227 -9.09 -21.20 7.66
CA ASN A 227 -8.95 -20.07 8.58
C ASN A 227 -8.93 -18.69 7.87
N CYS A 228 -9.74 -18.50 6.82
CA CYS A 228 -9.76 -17.26 6.02
C CYS A 228 -10.08 -16.02 6.87
N ALA A 229 -10.94 -16.17 7.91
CA ALA A 229 -11.31 -15.11 8.84
C ALA A 229 -10.15 -14.63 9.73
N SER A 230 -9.02 -15.33 9.77
CA SER A 230 -7.83 -14.83 10.48
C SER A 230 -7.26 -13.57 9.83
N CYS A 231 -7.38 -13.46 8.50
CA CYS A 231 -6.91 -12.31 7.75
C CYS A 231 -8.05 -11.43 7.22
N HIS A 232 -9.18 -12.02 6.84
CA HIS A 232 -10.29 -11.32 6.21
C HIS A 232 -11.43 -11.05 7.19
N ASN A 233 -12.07 -9.89 7.04
CA ASN A 233 -13.31 -9.60 7.72
C ASN A 233 -14.49 -10.22 6.95
N LEU A 234 -15.32 -10.98 7.65
CA LEU A 234 -16.61 -11.49 7.17
C LEU A 234 -17.56 -11.60 8.38
N PRO A 235 -18.70 -10.90 8.37
CA PRO A 235 -19.64 -10.92 9.50
C PRO A 235 -20.04 -12.33 9.92
N GLY A 236 -20.01 -12.58 11.22
CA GLY A 236 -20.34 -13.90 11.81
C GLY A 236 -19.19 -14.93 11.76
N LYS A 237 -18.02 -14.58 11.19
CA LYS A 237 -16.84 -15.46 11.14
C LYS A 237 -15.68 -14.88 11.94
N LYS A 238 -14.99 -15.75 12.70
CA LYS A 238 -13.82 -15.40 13.51
C LYS A 238 -12.62 -16.27 13.12
N GLY A 239 -11.44 -15.65 13.02
CA GLY A 239 -10.20 -16.38 12.83
C GLY A 239 -9.74 -17.09 14.10
N LYS A 240 -8.97 -18.16 13.91
CA LYS A 240 -8.37 -18.94 15.00
C LYS A 240 -6.88 -18.60 15.11
N LEU A 241 -6.43 -18.32 16.33
CA LEU A 241 -5.02 -18.24 16.65
C LEU A 241 -4.44 -19.66 16.79
N VAL A 242 -3.22 -19.86 16.27
CA VAL A 242 -2.56 -21.17 16.27
C VAL A 242 -1.55 -21.26 17.40
N LEU A 243 -0.58 -20.33 17.42
CA LEU A 243 0.42 -20.24 18.46
C LEU A 243 0.95 -18.79 18.55
N GLU A 244 1.64 -18.48 19.65
CA GLU A 244 2.26 -17.18 19.83
C GLU A 244 3.38 -16.92 18.82
N MET A 245 3.51 -15.65 18.39
CA MET A 245 4.52 -15.24 17.43
C MET A 245 5.95 -15.46 17.94
N THR A 246 6.18 -15.36 19.23
CA THR A 246 7.47 -15.61 19.91
C THR A 246 7.93 -17.06 19.81
N LYS A 247 7.02 -17.99 19.54
CA LYS A 247 7.31 -19.42 19.35
C LYS A 247 7.68 -19.79 17.92
N LEU A 248 7.56 -18.86 16.98
CA LEU A 248 7.95 -19.10 15.59
C LEU A 248 9.46 -19.33 15.45
N ARG A 249 9.83 -20.14 14.46
CA ARG A 249 11.24 -20.46 14.16
C ARG A 249 11.53 -20.21 12.68
N ALA A 250 12.73 -19.72 12.41
CA ALA A 250 13.22 -19.56 11.04
C ALA A 250 13.27 -20.90 10.31
N GLY A 251 12.95 -20.91 9.03
CA GLY A 251 13.03 -22.08 8.16
C GLY A 251 11.99 -23.17 8.40
N VAL A 252 11.03 -22.95 9.32
CA VAL A 252 9.98 -23.92 9.67
C VAL A 252 8.60 -23.36 9.33
N GLY A 253 7.62 -24.24 9.09
CA GLY A 253 6.23 -23.88 8.81
C GLY A 253 6.14 -22.98 7.57
N CYS A 254 5.43 -21.84 7.67
CA CYS A 254 5.26 -20.87 6.58
C CYS A 254 6.58 -20.26 6.09
N LEU A 255 7.66 -20.31 6.90
CA LEU A 255 8.98 -19.80 6.55
C LEU A 255 9.89 -20.83 5.91
N SER A 256 9.45 -22.10 5.77
CA SER A 256 10.19 -23.13 5.05
C SER A 256 10.19 -22.85 3.53
N VAL A 257 11.14 -23.43 2.81
CA VAL A 257 11.21 -23.34 1.33
C VAL A 257 10.05 -24.09 0.68
N LYS A 258 9.65 -25.21 1.28
CA LYS A 258 8.55 -26.07 0.82
C LYS A 258 7.60 -26.33 1.98
N PRO A 259 6.73 -25.39 2.33
CA PRO A 259 5.78 -25.59 3.43
C PRO A 259 4.77 -26.69 3.07
N LYS A 260 4.37 -27.48 4.08
CA LYS A 260 3.35 -28.50 3.95
C LYS A 260 2.24 -28.28 4.98
N GLY A 261 0.99 -28.26 4.55
CA GLY A 261 -0.17 -28.07 5.43
C GLY A 261 -0.28 -26.71 6.12
N VAL A 262 0.48 -25.72 5.64
CA VAL A 262 0.48 -24.31 6.15
C VAL A 262 0.51 -23.34 4.97
N PRO A 263 0.13 -22.07 5.17
CA PRO A 263 0.12 -21.06 4.11
C PRO A 263 1.47 -20.91 3.38
N PHE A 264 1.44 -20.88 2.05
CA PHE A 264 2.61 -20.67 1.22
C PHE A 264 2.68 -19.22 0.72
N PHE A 265 3.67 -18.45 1.19
CA PHE A 265 3.83 -17.03 0.87
C PHE A 265 4.74 -16.74 -0.33
N ASN A 266 5.33 -17.73 -0.97
CA ASN A 266 6.30 -17.57 -2.06
C ASN A 266 7.44 -16.58 -1.76
N LEU A 267 7.96 -16.61 -0.54
CA LEU A 267 9.02 -15.72 -0.09
C LEU A 267 10.31 -15.91 -0.89
N SER A 268 11.02 -14.82 -1.19
CA SER A 268 12.40 -14.90 -1.67
C SER A 268 13.34 -15.37 -0.56
N ALA A 269 14.53 -15.84 -0.93
CA ALA A 269 15.57 -16.22 0.05
C ALA A 269 15.92 -15.05 0.98
N ALA A 270 16.03 -13.83 0.43
CA ALA A 270 16.31 -12.61 1.18
C ALA A 270 15.19 -12.29 2.18
N GLN A 271 13.92 -12.39 1.76
CA GLN A 271 12.77 -12.17 2.65
C GLN A 271 12.73 -13.20 3.78
N ARG A 272 12.95 -14.50 3.50
CA ARG A 272 13.04 -15.54 4.54
C ARG A 272 14.15 -15.26 5.53
N ALA A 273 15.34 -14.89 5.05
CA ALA A 273 16.47 -14.57 5.90
C ALA A 273 16.19 -13.36 6.81
N ALA A 274 15.62 -12.28 6.27
CA ALA A 274 15.24 -11.10 7.02
C ALA A 274 14.19 -11.43 8.09
N MET A 275 13.13 -12.15 7.73
CA MET A 275 12.09 -12.58 8.67
C MET A 275 12.67 -13.50 9.77
N GLY A 276 13.54 -14.45 9.40
CA GLY A 276 14.23 -15.32 10.36
C GLY A 276 15.03 -14.54 11.39
N LYS A 277 15.79 -13.53 10.96
CA LYS A 277 16.53 -12.64 11.88
C LYS A 277 15.61 -11.84 12.79
N ALA A 278 14.46 -11.39 12.27
CA ALA A 278 13.49 -10.60 13.02
C ALA A 278 12.83 -11.40 14.15
N LEU A 279 12.65 -12.72 13.98
CA LEU A 279 12.00 -13.57 14.99
C LEU A 279 12.75 -13.61 16.33
N ALA A 280 14.07 -13.48 16.34
CA ALA A 280 14.88 -13.49 17.56
C ALA A 280 14.51 -12.34 18.53
N GLY A 281 14.00 -11.22 18.01
CA GLY A 281 13.61 -10.07 18.80
C GLY A 281 12.13 -9.69 18.68
N ILE A 282 11.29 -10.56 18.12
CA ILE A 282 9.92 -10.21 17.74
C ILE A 282 9.03 -9.81 18.93
N GLY A 283 9.28 -10.36 20.12
CA GLY A 283 8.55 -10.00 21.34
C GLY A 283 8.95 -8.65 21.96
N LYS A 284 9.99 -7.99 21.46
CA LYS A 284 10.43 -6.68 21.97
C LYS A 284 9.78 -5.55 21.15
N PRO A 285 9.25 -4.49 21.78
CA PRO A 285 8.73 -3.33 21.05
C PRO A 285 9.85 -2.64 20.27
N LEU A 286 9.47 -1.97 19.18
CA LEU A 286 10.40 -1.12 18.43
C LEU A 286 10.65 0.20 19.17
N GLY A 287 11.89 0.67 19.13
CA GLY A 287 12.20 2.05 19.50
C GLY A 287 11.50 3.07 18.59
N GLU A 288 11.32 4.29 19.06
CA GLU A 288 10.52 5.34 18.41
C GLU A 288 10.99 5.68 17.00
N LYS A 289 12.30 5.85 16.82
CA LYS A 289 12.91 6.10 15.49
C LYS A 289 12.63 4.95 14.52
N ALA A 290 12.74 3.71 14.99
CA ALA A 290 12.46 2.53 14.18
C ALA A 290 10.97 2.40 13.84
N GLN A 291 10.06 2.81 14.74
CA GLN A 291 8.62 2.86 14.46
C GLN A 291 8.31 3.86 13.35
N ILE A 292 8.91 5.05 13.38
CA ILE A 292 8.79 6.06 12.30
C ILE A 292 9.28 5.45 10.99
N GLN A 293 10.51 4.94 10.95
CA GLN A 293 11.10 4.39 9.73
C GLN A 293 10.28 3.23 9.15
N GLN A 294 9.83 2.29 10.00
CA GLN A 294 8.95 1.20 9.55
C GLN A 294 7.64 1.72 8.97
N THR A 295 7.03 2.73 9.58
CA THR A 295 5.78 3.30 9.10
C THR A 295 5.97 3.98 7.74
N LEU A 296 7.03 4.79 7.60
CA LEU A 296 7.34 5.47 6.34
C LEU A 296 7.60 4.49 5.19
N VAL A 297 8.27 3.36 5.48
CA VAL A 297 8.50 2.30 4.49
C VAL A 297 7.24 1.47 4.22
N ALA A 298 6.46 1.13 5.26
CA ALA A 298 5.22 0.36 5.12
C ALA A 298 4.21 1.04 4.17
N PHE A 299 4.04 2.34 4.32
CA PHE A 299 3.13 3.15 3.51
C PHE A 299 3.80 3.85 2.32
N ASN A 300 5.08 3.53 2.07
CA ASN A 300 5.87 4.06 0.96
C ASN A 300 5.95 5.60 0.91
N CYS A 301 5.90 6.27 2.07
CA CYS A 301 6.07 7.73 2.18
C CYS A 301 7.42 8.17 1.62
N ILE A 302 8.43 7.30 1.73
CA ILE A 302 9.78 7.51 1.22
C ILE A 302 9.88 7.53 -0.32
N ALA A 303 8.82 7.17 -1.06
CA ALA A 303 8.81 7.36 -2.51
C ALA A 303 8.81 8.85 -2.90
N CYS A 304 8.29 9.70 -2.00
CA CYS A 304 8.12 11.14 -2.21
C CYS A 304 8.93 11.98 -1.23
N HIS A 305 9.03 11.55 0.02
CA HIS A 305 9.69 12.30 1.10
C HIS A 305 11.05 11.71 1.45
N THR A 306 12.00 12.58 1.77
CA THR A 306 13.29 12.18 2.37
C THR A 306 13.21 12.23 3.89
N ARG A 307 13.90 11.31 4.58
CA ARG A 307 14.19 11.40 6.00
C ARG A 307 15.47 10.63 6.35
N ASP A 308 16.35 11.23 7.12
CA ASP A 308 17.63 10.64 7.57
C ASP A 308 18.45 10.07 6.37
N GLY A 309 18.45 10.76 5.24
CA GLY A 309 19.14 10.35 4.02
C GLY A 309 18.50 9.17 3.26
N ALA A 310 17.33 8.70 3.68
CA ALA A 310 16.53 7.68 2.98
C ALA A 310 15.40 8.34 2.16
N GLY A 311 14.97 7.67 1.10
CA GLY A 311 13.82 8.07 0.27
C GLY A 311 14.07 9.27 -0.64
N GLY A 312 12.96 9.91 -1.03
CA GLY A 312 12.88 11.07 -1.92
C GLY A 312 12.54 10.70 -3.36
N VAL A 313 12.08 11.69 -4.12
CA VAL A 313 11.74 11.52 -5.53
C VAL A 313 13.01 11.25 -6.33
N SER A 314 13.05 10.15 -7.08
CA SER A 314 14.17 9.85 -7.98
C SER A 314 14.13 10.74 -9.22
N ASN A 315 15.29 11.00 -9.84
CA ASN A 315 15.39 11.83 -11.05
C ASN A 315 14.44 11.36 -12.17
N ALA A 316 14.27 10.05 -12.33
CA ALA A 316 13.36 9.48 -13.32
C ALA A 316 11.89 9.82 -13.05
N MET A 317 11.54 10.12 -11.80
CA MET A 317 10.19 10.44 -11.37
C MET A 317 9.87 11.92 -11.39
N PHE A 318 10.86 12.83 -11.48
CA PHE A 318 10.63 14.27 -11.48
C PHE A 318 9.63 14.74 -12.54
N LYS A 319 9.60 14.10 -13.70
CA LYS A 319 8.66 14.42 -14.80
C LYS A 319 7.18 14.22 -14.43
N HIS A 320 6.89 13.44 -13.39
CA HIS A 320 5.52 13.14 -12.93
C HIS A 320 5.05 14.07 -11.81
N PHE A 321 5.90 15.01 -11.39
CA PHE A 321 5.55 16.01 -10.38
C PHE A 321 5.37 17.37 -11.05
N GLY A 322 4.14 17.78 -11.27
CA GLY A 322 3.77 19.06 -11.88
C GLY A 322 3.33 20.10 -10.85
N THR A 323 3.30 21.35 -11.29
CA THR A 323 2.84 22.50 -10.50
C THR A 323 2.22 23.55 -11.43
N ASP A 324 1.31 24.35 -10.90
CA ASP A 324 0.79 25.54 -11.57
C ASP A 324 1.72 26.79 -11.33
N GLU A 325 2.73 26.66 -10.45
CA GLU A 325 3.70 27.71 -10.07
C GLU A 325 5.12 27.36 -10.53
N GLU A 326 5.34 27.36 -11.83
CA GLU A 326 6.64 26.99 -12.42
C GLU A 326 7.82 27.86 -11.97
N GLY A 327 7.55 29.16 -11.71
CA GLY A 327 8.55 30.11 -11.26
C GLY A 327 9.24 29.78 -9.93
N LEU A 328 8.60 28.96 -9.09
CA LEU A 328 9.17 28.50 -7.82
C LEU A 328 10.07 27.26 -7.96
N GLY A 329 10.18 26.66 -9.16
CA GLY A 329 11.03 25.51 -9.43
C GLY A 329 10.67 24.25 -8.64
N ASN A 330 11.68 23.48 -8.24
CA ASN A 330 11.47 22.21 -7.51
C ASN A 330 10.70 22.34 -6.19
N PRO A 331 10.88 23.39 -5.35
CA PRO A 331 10.07 23.58 -4.14
C PRO A 331 8.57 23.64 -4.39
N ALA A 332 8.12 24.05 -5.57
CA ALA A 332 6.70 24.09 -5.92
C ALA A 332 6.09 22.74 -6.29
N ARG A 333 6.91 21.76 -6.65
CA ARG A 333 6.43 20.46 -7.19
C ARG A 333 6.93 19.23 -6.45
N ILE A 334 8.08 19.33 -5.75
CA ILE A 334 8.65 18.19 -5.03
C ILE A 334 8.21 18.21 -3.57
N PRO A 335 7.72 17.08 -3.01
CA PRO A 335 7.35 16.98 -1.60
C PRO A 335 8.51 17.35 -0.66
N PRO A 336 8.23 18.01 0.49
CA PRO A 336 9.26 18.44 1.42
C PRO A 336 9.93 17.27 2.13
N THR A 337 11.15 17.51 2.62
CA THR A 337 11.81 16.56 3.53
C THR A 337 11.04 16.44 4.85
N LEU A 338 11.10 15.25 5.47
CA LEU A 338 10.59 14.98 6.80
C LEU A 338 11.69 15.09 7.89
N ASP A 339 12.90 15.55 7.52
CA ASP A 339 13.97 15.79 8.48
C ASP A 339 13.56 16.90 9.45
N GLY A 340 13.56 16.58 10.75
CA GLY A 340 13.19 17.50 11.80
C GLY A 340 11.75 18.01 11.75
N VAL A 341 10.83 17.32 11.05
CA VAL A 341 9.44 17.75 10.89
C VAL A 341 8.72 17.94 12.22
N GLY A 342 9.03 17.12 13.23
CA GLY A 342 8.46 17.23 14.57
C GLY A 342 8.93 18.44 15.37
N ALA A 343 10.07 19.03 15.00
CA ALA A 343 10.52 20.31 15.56
C ALA A 343 9.97 21.53 14.79
N LYS A 344 9.55 21.33 13.52
CA LYS A 344 9.05 22.40 12.64
C LYS A 344 7.56 22.62 12.75
N LEU A 345 6.78 21.52 12.87
CA LEU A 345 5.32 21.55 12.82
C LEU A 345 4.71 21.14 14.15
N ARG A 346 3.60 21.80 14.50
CA ARG A 346 2.79 21.39 15.66
C ARG A 346 2.08 20.08 15.37
N PRO A 347 1.90 19.18 16.37
CA PRO A 347 1.20 17.90 16.18
C PRO A 347 -0.21 18.05 15.60
N GLU A 348 -0.96 19.10 16.00
CA GLU A 348 -2.31 19.36 15.51
C GLU A 348 -2.31 19.67 13.99
N TRP A 349 -1.30 20.43 13.52
CA TRP A 349 -1.15 20.69 12.09
C TRP A 349 -0.75 19.43 11.31
N MET A 350 0.18 18.64 11.83
CA MET A 350 0.52 17.36 11.24
C MET A 350 -0.69 16.43 11.13
N ARG A 351 -1.59 16.44 12.12
CA ARG A 351 -2.84 15.66 12.06
C ARG A 351 -3.74 16.12 10.92
N LYS A 352 -3.94 17.41 10.71
CA LYS A 352 -4.71 17.94 9.59
C LYS A 352 -4.15 17.50 8.24
N VAL A 353 -2.84 17.61 8.06
CA VAL A 353 -2.18 17.17 6.82
C VAL A 353 -2.30 15.65 6.60
N LEU A 354 -2.17 14.84 7.67
CA LEU A 354 -2.16 13.38 7.58
C LEU A 354 -3.57 12.75 7.49
N PHE A 355 -4.61 13.43 8.00
CA PHE A 355 -5.92 12.80 8.20
C PHE A 355 -7.07 13.56 7.55
N ASP A 356 -6.93 14.89 7.36
CA ASP A 356 -7.98 15.75 6.84
C ASP A 356 -7.67 16.26 5.42
N ALA A 357 -6.58 15.75 4.81
CA ALA A 357 -6.10 16.15 3.49
C ALA A 357 -5.83 17.65 3.33
N GLU A 358 -5.48 18.33 4.44
CA GLU A 358 -5.14 19.76 4.42
C GLU A 358 -3.97 20.01 3.46
N THR A 359 -4.13 20.97 2.57
CA THR A 359 -3.20 21.25 1.49
C THR A 359 -2.40 22.52 1.78
N VAL A 360 -1.09 22.37 1.98
CA VAL A 360 -0.17 23.51 2.19
C VAL A 360 0.24 24.18 0.87
N ARG A 361 0.26 23.40 -0.20
CA ARG A 361 0.71 23.82 -1.54
C ARG A 361 -0.35 23.48 -2.58
N PRO A 362 -1.43 24.28 -2.69
CA PRO A 362 -2.58 23.97 -3.57
C PRO A 362 -2.22 23.95 -5.05
N TYR A 363 -1.11 24.59 -5.44
CA TYR A 363 -0.58 24.61 -6.78
C TYR A 363 0.14 23.30 -7.19
N MET A 364 0.45 22.40 -6.24
CA MET A 364 1.02 21.08 -6.58
C MET A 364 -0.04 20.16 -7.17
N HIS A 365 0.27 19.56 -8.31
CA HIS A 365 -0.64 18.62 -8.96
C HIS A 365 -0.76 17.29 -8.17
N THR A 366 0.37 16.80 -7.67
CA THR A 366 0.40 15.53 -6.91
C THR A 366 -0.23 15.74 -5.53
N ARG A 367 -1.28 14.96 -5.27
CA ARG A 367 -1.95 14.96 -3.96
C ARG A 367 -1.20 14.10 -2.96
N MET A 368 -1.13 14.54 -1.69
CA MET A 368 -0.58 13.75 -0.61
C MET A 368 -1.53 12.59 -0.25
N PRO A 369 -1.04 11.34 -0.29
CA PRO A 369 -1.85 10.16 0.02
C PRO A 369 -2.34 10.11 1.46
N GLN A 370 -3.63 9.81 1.67
CA GLN A 370 -4.28 9.70 2.99
C GLN A 370 -4.46 8.23 3.39
N PHE A 371 -3.69 7.77 4.37
CA PHE A 371 -3.74 6.36 4.85
C PHE A 371 -4.65 6.15 6.05
N GLY A 372 -5.22 7.23 6.59
CA GLY A 372 -6.16 7.24 7.70
C GLY A 372 -5.55 7.14 9.09
N GLU A 373 -6.28 7.68 10.06
CA GLU A 373 -5.83 7.82 11.44
C GLU A 373 -5.51 6.46 12.09
N ALA A 374 -6.31 5.42 11.85
CA ALA A 374 -6.06 4.09 12.40
C ALA A 374 -4.67 3.54 12.08
N ASN A 375 -4.12 3.92 10.93
CA ASN A 375 -2.81 3.48 10.45
C ASN A 375 -1.67 4.40 10.90
N LEU A 376 -1.88 5.71 10.99
CA LEU A 376 -0.80 6.70 11.15
C LEU A 376 -0.89 7.56 12.43
N ARG A 377 -1.91 7.42 13.29
CA ARG A 377 -2.13 8.29 14.47
C ARG A 377 -0.93 8.43 15.43
N HIS A 378 -0.01 7.47 15.38
CA HIS A 378 1.19 7.47 16.23
C HIS A 378 2.29 8.42 15.70
N LEU A 379 2.28 8.77 14.40
CA LEU A 379 3.37 9.52 13.77
C LEU A 379 3.54 10.95 14.34
N PRO A 380 2.49 11.79 14.51
CA PRO A 380 2.68 13.16 15.00
C PRO A 380 3.42 13.23 16.34
N ALA A 381 3.00 12.41 17.31
CA ALA A 381 3.64 12.35 18.62
C ALA A 381 5.06 11.77 18.56
N LEU A 382 5.30 10.76 17.70
CA LEU A 382 6.63 10.20 17.52
C LEU A 382 7.59 11.19 16.85
N PHE A 383 7.12 11.91 15.82
CA PHE A 383 7.93 12.95 15.19
C PHE A 383 8.29 14.05 16.19
N GLU A 384 7.32 14.59 16.95
CA GLU A 384 7.57 15.58 17.98
C GLU A 384 8.64 15.10 18.97
N LYS A 385 8.52 13.86 19.45
CA LYS A 385 9.42 13.30 20.46
C LYS A 385 10.83 13.06 19.92
N VAL A 386 10.96 12.51 18.72
CA VAL A 386 12.26 12.15 18.11
C VAL A 386 13.00 13.38 17.60
N ASP A 387 12.28 14.37 17.10
CA ASP A 387 12.85 15.56 16.49
C ASP A 387 12.99 16.73 17.49
N ARG A 388 12.60 16.54 18.75
CA ARG A 388 12.70 17.59 19.79
C ARG A 388 14.12 18.11 19.88
N LEU A 389 14.26 19.45 19.80
CA LEU A 389 15.54 20.09 19.97
C LEU A 389 16.02 19.95 21.43
N PRO A 390 17.31 19.65 21.65
CA PRO A 390 17.84 19.34 22.99
C PRO A 390 17.83 20.54 23.97
N LYS A 391 17.79 21.75 23.45
CA LYS A 391 17.72 22.98 24.24
C LYS A 391 16.88 24.03 23.54
N LYS A 392 16.09 24.77 24.31
CA LYS A 392 15.48 26.02 23.86
C LYS A 392 16.62 27.04 23.61
N VAL A 393 16.77 27.43 22.34
CA VAL A 393 17.71 28.52 22.02
C VAL A 393 17.08 29.82 22.50
N GLU A 394 17.60 30.37 23.56
CA GLU A 394 17.24 31.72 23.99
C GLU A 394 18.02 32.70 23.12
N LEU A 395 17.31 33.41 22.26
CA LEU A 395 17.89 34.50 21.49
C LEU A 395 18.01 35.71 22.43
N PRO A 396 19.16 36.41 22.44
CA PRO A 396 19.30 37.60 23.24
C PRO A 396 18.28 38.66 22.80
N GLU A 397 17.58 39.24 23.75
CA GLU A 397 16.69 40.37 23.47
C GLU A 397 17.50 41.54 22.89
N PRO A 398 17.10 42.05 21.70
CA PRO A 398 17.80 43.20 21.12
C PRO A 398 17.63 44.46 22.01
N LYS A 399 18.70 45.23 22.18
CA LYS A 399 18.64 46.52 22.84
C LYS A 399 17.58 47.39 22.15
N ARG A 400 16.96 48.30 22.93
CA ARG A 400 15.86 49.16 22.45
C ARG A 400 16.21 49.89 21.15
N ASP A 401 17.44 50.43 21.08
CA ASP A 401 17.94 51.19 19.93
C ASP A 401 18.21 50.32 18.69
N ASP A 402 18.51 49.05 18.87
CA ASP A 402 18.76 48.12 17.79
C ASP A 402 17.47 47.49 17.23
N ARG A 403 16.35 47.56 17.92
CA ARG A 403 15.06 46.94 17.50
C ARG A 403 14.58 47.45 16.14
N ARG A 404 14.76 48.74 15.87
CA ARG A 404 14.42 49.35 14.58
C ARG A 404 15.30 48.75 13.46
N LYS A 405 16.61 48.73 13.69
CA LYS A 405 17.60 48.19 12.75
C LYS A 405 17.33 46.71 12.43
N TYR A 406 17.05 45.89 13.45
CA TYR A 406 16.71 44.48 13.25
C TYR A 406 15.40 44.32 12.51
N ARG A 407 14.38 45.15 12.73
CA ARG A 407 13.13 45.12 11.99
C ARG A 407 13.34 45.46 10.52
N GLU A 408 14.05 46.56 10.25
CA GLU A 408 14.38 46.98 8.87
C GLU A 408 15.21 45.93 8.13
N GLY A 409 16.22 45.37 8.79
CA GLY A 409 17.00 44.23 8.26
C GLY A 409 16.16 42.98 8.00
N GLY A 410 15.24 42.68 8.92
CA GLY A 410 14.29 41.55 8.74
C GLY A 410 13.36 41.77 7.55
N HIS A 411 12.80 42.96 7.38
CA HIS A 411 11.96 43.27 6.21
C HIS A 411 12.76 43.19 4.90
N LEU A 412 14.02 43.64 4.90
CA LEU A 412 14.88 43.51 3.73
C LEU A 412 15.19 42.07 3.41
N LEU A 413 15.47 41.23 4.42
CA LEU A 413 15.79 39.82 4.23
C LEU A 413 14.61 39.01 3.68
N VAL A 414 13.39 39.29 4.18
CA VAL A 414 12.20 38.53 3.71
C VAL A 414 11.61 39.09 2.41
N GLY A 415 11.95 40.33 2.06
CA GLY A 415 11.46 41.03 0.88
C GLY A 415 12.14 40.57 -0.43
N ASP A 416 11.72 41.21 -1.53
CA ASP A 416 12.17 40.95 -2.90
C ASP A 416 13.68 41.18 -3.12
N LYS A 417 14.28 42.06 -2.35
CA LYS A 417 15.72 42.35 -2.37
C LYS A 417 16.57 41.47 -1.48
N GLY A 418 15.96 40.50 -0.78
CA GLY A 418 16.65 39.57 0.11
C GLY A 418 16.38 38.11 -0.30
N LEU A 419 15.88 37.33 0.66
CA LEU A 419 15.57 35.89 0.45
C LEU A 419 14.25 35.67 -0.29
N ASN A 420 13.52 36.72 -0.59
CA ASN A 420 12.24 36.74 -1.29
C ASN A 420 11.18 35.77 -0.67
N CYS A 421 11.15 35.69 0.66
CA CYS A 421 10.20 34.82 1.37
C CYS A 421 8.74 35.23 1.09
N ILE A 422 8.48 36.52 0.81
CA ILE A 422 7.15 37.07 0.50
C ILE A 422 6.58 36.57 -0.83
N ALA A 423 7.38 35.97 -1.70
CA ALA A 423 6.90 35.38 -2.94
C ALA A 423 6.06 34.11 -2.71
N CYS A 424 6.19 33.47 -1.53
CA CYS A 424 5.52 32.23 -1.20
C CYS A 424 4.67 32.32 0.08
N HIS A 425 4.96 33.34 0.96
CA HIS A 425 4.33 33.47 2.29
C HIS A 425 3.61 34.80 2.47
#